data_dea70560881b74174b2829087d22779e
#
_entry.id   dea70560881b74174b2829087d22779e
#
_cell.length_a   1.000
_cell.length_b   1.000
_cell.length_c   1.000
_cell.angle_alpha   90.00
_cell.angle_beta   90.00
_cell.angle_gamma   90.00
#
_symmetry.space_group_name_H-M   'P 1'
#
loop_
_entity.id
_entity.type
_entity.pdbx_description
1 polymer ?
#
loop_
_entity_poly.entity_id
_entity_poly.type
_entity_poly.pdbx_seq_one_letter_code
_entity_poly.pdbx_strand_id
1 'polypeptide(L)'
;MTNKLLYHKSIAMKPIDRLEERVIKYIKLSGIWESASKSSTAFYVMPQLMNYMPELQYAFDGFRVLGAAAYIMFDHYPGGPHKDDSRITARINVPILNCDDTITEFWQLKPGSEPVIKTQINGLKYEDYAGCDLELVDQVCVNQPTILRIREIHSIRMLGELRPRITMTLRVTPDPVHLLEEHYVDTVN
;
A
#
# COMPACT_ATOMS: atom_id res chain seq x y z
N MET A 1 29.67 5.92 -6.37
CA MET A 1 28.49 5.15 -6.79
C MET A 1 27.37 5.50 -5.85
N THR A 2 26.31 6.13 -6.32
CA THR A 2 25.16 6.50 -5.47
C THR A 2 24.21 5.31 -5.42
N ASN A 3 24.06 4.73 -4.24
CA ASN A 3 23.07 3.66 -4.01
C ASN A 3 21.66 4.21 -4.29
N LYS A 4 21.03 3.76 -5.37
CA LYS A 4 19.65 4.17 -5.66
C LYS A 4 18.70 3.34 -4.79
N LEU A 5 17.94 3.99 -3.93
CA LEU A 5 16.93 3.35 -3.11
C LEU A 5 15.83 2.75 -4.01
N LEU A 6 15.48 1.47 -3.83
CA LEU A 6 14.36 0.86 -4.51
C LEU A 6 13.09 1.01 -3.65
N TYR A 7 12.09 1.69 -4.19
CA TYR A 7 10.85 2.02 -3.48
C TYR A 7 9.78 0.94 -3.60
N HIS A 8 9.83 0.16 -4.68
CA HIS A 8 8.87 -0.89 -4.97
C HIS A 8 9.48 -2.05 -5.74
N LYS A 9 8.85 -3.22 -5.67
CA LYS A 9 9.18 -4.41 -6.46
C LYS A 9 7.96 -5.31 -6.61
N SER A 10 7.66 -5.72 -7.81
CA SER A 10 6.62 -6.74 -8.04
C SER A 10 7.05 -8.09 -7.47
N ILE A 11 6.08 -8.85 -6.97
CA ILE A 11 6.30 -10.18 -6.39
C ILE A 11 5.23 -11.16 -6.89
N ALA A 12 5.67 -12.40 -7.15
CA ALA A 12 4.74 -13.45 -7.54
C ALA A 12 3.86 -13.87 -6.34
N MET A 13 2.57 -14.01 -6.61
CA MET A 13 1.58 -14.52 -5.67
C MET A 13 1.07 -15.87 -6.19
N LYS A 14 0.94 -16.86 -5.31
CA LYS A 14 0.28 -18.11 -5.65
C LYS A 14 -1.17 -17.84 -6.04
N PRO A 15 -1.69 -18.52 -7.07
CA PRO A 15 -3.08 -18.35 -7.47
C PRO A 15 -4.03 -18.66 -6.30
N ILE A 16 -4.95 -17.76 -6.04
CA ILE A 16 -6.08 -17.97 -5.11
C ILE A 16 -7.35 -17.87 -5.95
N ASP A 17 -8.15 -18.91 -5.91
CA ASP A 17 -9.39 -18.95 -6.67
C ASP A 17 -10.33 -17.81 -6.27
N ARG A 18 -10.78 -17.04 -7.26
CA ARG A 18 -11.72 -15.91 -7.11
C ARG A 18 -11.31 -14.91 -6.01
N LEU A 19 -10.01 -14.63 -5.89
CA LEU A 19 -9.45 -13.75 -4.85
C LEU A 19 -10.22 -12.43 -4.75
N GLU A 20 -10.32 -11.70 -5.85
CA GLU A 20 -10.94 -10.37 -5.90
C GLU A 20 -12.39 -10.41 -5.46
N GLU A 21 -13.17 -11.32 -6.03
CA GLU A 21 -14.59 -11.51 -5.68
C GLU A 21 -14.76 -11.84 -4.19
N ARG A 22 -13.93 -12.72 -3.66
CA ARG A 22 -14.00 -13.14 -2.25
C ARG A 22 -13.63 -12.01 -1.30
N VAL A 23 -12.59 -11.21 -1.63
CA VAL A 23 -12.21 -10.03 -0.84
C VAL A 23 -13.32 -8.98 -0.88
N ILE A 24 -13.88 -8.68 -2.04
CA ILE A 24 -15.01 -7.74 -2.18
C ILE A 24 -16.23 -8.23 -1.38
N LYS A 25 -16.55 -9.53 -1.46
CA LYS A 25 -17.62 -10.12 -0.67
C LYS A 25 -17.39 -9.96 0.83
N TYR A 26 -16.17 -10.22 1.31
CA TYR A 26 -15.80 -10.01 2.71
C TYR A 26 -16.01 -8.55 3.13
N ILE A 27 -15.51 -7.59 2.34
CA ILE A 27 -15.65 -6.14 2.59
C ILE A 27 -17.12 -5.75 2.73
N LYS A 28 -17.99 -6.26 1.86
CA LYS A 28 -19.44 -6.01 1.93
C LYS A 28 -20.09 -6.64 3.15
N LEU A 29 -19.82 -7.92 3.42
CA LEU A 29 -20.42 -8.65 4.55
C LEU A 29 -19.97 -8.11 5.92
N SER A 30 -18.79 -7.53 6.03
CA SER A 30 -18.26 -6.92 7.26
C SER A 30 -18.74 -5.48 7.50
N GLY A 31 -19.56 -4.90 6.61
CA GLY A 31 -20.01 -3.50 6.70
C GLY A 31 -18.90 -2.46 6.40
N ILE A 32 -17.73 -2.91 5.96
CA ILE A 32 -16.63 -2.01 5.60
C ILE A 32 -17.01 -1.14 4.40
N TRP A 33 -17.72 -1.71 3.42
CA TRP A 33 -18.14 -0.98 2.22
C TRP A 33 -19.02 0.23 2.54
N GLU A 34 -20.04 0.04 3.37
CA GLU A 34 -20.98 1.08 3.78
C GLU A 34 -20.29 2.16 4.62
N SER A 35 -19.31 1.76 5.42
CA SER A 35 -18.50 2.72 6.18
C SER A 35 -17.57 3.50 5.27
N ALA A 36 -16.91 2.85 4.32
CA ALA A 36 -15.97 3.45 3.40
C ALA A 36 -16.66 4.43 2.43
N SER A 37 -17.87 4.10 1.95
CA SER A 37 -18.62 4.97 1.03
C SER A 37 -19.05 6.31 1.61
N LYS A 38 -18.96 6.47 2.94
CA LYS A 38 -19.24 7.73 3.66
C LYS A 38 -18.01 8.61 3.84
N SER A 39 -16.85 8.14 3.44
CA SER A 39 -15.60 8.91 3.51
C SER A 39 -14.86 8.82 2.16
N SER A 40 -14.09 9.85 1.84
CA SER A 40 -13.34 9.91 0.57
C SER A 40 -12.28 8.82 0.48
N THR A 41 -11.69 8.47 1.61
CA THR A 41 -10.69 7.40 1.75
C THR A 41 -10.85 6.67 3.05
N ALA A 42 -10.58 5.38 3.03
CA ALA A 42 -10.68 4.56 4.21
C ALA A 42 -9.65 3.43 4.22
N PHE A 43 -8.98 3.29 5.35
CA PHE A 43 -8.11 2.16 5.65
C PHE A 43 -8.77 1.30 6.72
N TYR A 44 -9.13 0.07 6.35
CA TYR A 44 -9.83 -0.85 7.23
C TYR A 44 -9.03 -2.12 7.46
N VAL A 45 -8.71 -2.40 8.72
CA VAL A 45 -8.13 -3.69 9.11
C VAL A 45 -9.17 -4.79 8.90
N MET A 46 -8.75 -5.91 8.33
CA MET A 46 -9.57 -7.08 8.06
C MET A 46 -9.15 -8.27 8.93
N PRO A 47 -9.42 -8.25 10.26
CA PRO A 47 -8.82 -9.22 11.19
C PRO A 47 -9.31 -10.65 10.96
N GLN A 48 -10.52 -10.82 10.43
CA GLN A 48 -11.12 -12.13 10.16
C GLN A 48 -10.84 -12.65 8.74
N LEU A 49 -10.15 -11.87 7.89
CA LEU A 49 -9.92 -12.29 6.50
C LEU A 49 -9.11 -13.58 6.41
N MET A 50 -8.13 -13.77 7.29
CA MET A 50 -7.33 -15.01 7.31
C MET A 50 -8.17 -16.25 7.70
N ASN A 51 -9.23 -16.08 8.48
CA ASN A 51 -10.17 -17.17 8.79
C ASN A 51 -11.10 -17.44 7.60
N TYR A 52 -11.48 -16.41 6.87
CA TYR A 52 -12.33 -16.50 5.69
C TYR A 52 -11.59 -17.01 4.44
N MET A 53 -10.28 -16.73 4.35
CA MET A 53 -9.38 -17.12 3.25
C MET A 53 -8.04 -17.63 3.82
N PRO A 54 -8.00 -18.84 4.42
CA PRO A 54 -6.79 -19.33 5.10
C PRO A 54 -5.60 -19.53 4.15
N GLU A 55 -5.85 -19.80 2.87
CA GLU A 55 -4.81 -19.92 1.83
C GLU A 55 -4.00 -18.65 1.62
N LEU A 56 -4.57 -17.48 1.95
CA LEU A 56 -3.88 -16.19 1.87
C LEU A 56 -2.65 -16.16 2.80
N GLN A 57 -2.66 -16.93 3.88
CA GLN A 57 -1.53 -17.01 4.83
C GLN A 57 -0.23 -17.43 4.18
N TYR A 58 -0.30 -18.23 3.09
CA TYR A 58 0.85 -18.81 2.40
C TYR A 58 0.89 -18.43 0.92
N ALA A 59 0.28 -17.29 0.58
CA ALA A 59 0.14 -16.83 -0.80
C ALA A 59 1.47 -16.42 -1.46
N PHE A 60 2.52 -16.19 -0.66
CA PHE A 60 3.82 -15.74 -1.16
C PHE A 60 4.92 -16.70 -0.67
N ASP A 61 5.81 -17.10 -1.58
CA ASP A 61 6.95 -17.93 -1.21
C ASP A 61 7.92 -17.13 -0.34
N GLY A 62 8.38 -17.77 0.74
CA GLY A 62 9.28 -17.14 1.70
C GLY A 62 8.59 -16.20 2.71
N PHE A 63 7.28 -15.96 2.60
CA PHE A 63 6.56 -15.07 3.50
C PHE A 63 5.32 -15.73 4.09
N ARG A 64 5.06 -15.40 5.36
CA ARG A 64 3.80 -15.71 6.02
C ARG A 64 3.02 -14.41 6.21
N VAL A 65 1.77 -14.37 5.72
CA VAL A 65 0.87 -13.24 5.95
C VAL A 65 0.37 -13.27 7.39
N LEU A 66 0.58 -12.16 8.10
CA LEU A 66 0.21 -11.98 9.50
C LEU A 66 -1.10 -11.20 9.67
N GLY A 67 -1.49 -10.44 8.66
CA GLY A 67 -2.70 -9.64 8.68
C GLY A 67 -2.93 -8.93 7.36
N ALA A 68 -4.18 -8.52 7.16
CA ALA A 68 -4.62 -7.81 5.99
C ALA A 68 -5.41 -6.56 6.36
N ALA A 69 -5.35 -5.55 5.51
CA ALA A 69 -6.22 -4.40 5.53
C ALA A 69 -6.65 -4.06 4.10
N ALA A 70 -7.82 -3.44 3.94
CA ALA A 70 -8.26 -2.86 2.69
C ALA A 70 -8.03 -1.35 2.71
N TYR A 71 -7.42 -0.84 1.67
CA TYR A 71 -7.41 0.57 1.36
C TYR A 71 -8.42 0.83 0.26
N ILE A 72 -9.50 1.52 0.61
CA ILE A 72 -10.64 1.78 -0.28
C ILE A 72 -10.70 3.26 -0.55
N MET A 73 -10.76 3.64 -1.82
CA MET A 73 -10.83 5.01 -2.29
C MET A 73 -12.09 5.21 -3.12
N PHE A 74 -12.82 6.29 -2.82
CA PHE A 74 -13.98 6.76 -3.58
C PHE A 74 -13.77 8.14 -4.18
N ASP A 75 -12.61 8.76 -3.96
CA ASP A 75 -12.28 10.11 -4.39
C ASP A 75 -10.96 10.14 -5.16
N HIS A 76 -10.80 11.14 -6.04
CA HIS A 76 -9.56 11.37 -6.78
C HIS A 76 -8.38 11.80 -5.90
N TYR A 77 -8.65 12.31 -4.70
CA TYR A 77 -7.62 12.82 -3.80
C TYR A 77 -7.63 12.11 -2.45
N PRO A 78 -7.01 10.96 -2.36
CA PRO A 78 -7.05 10.09 -1.16
C PRO A 78 -6.25 10.59 0.04
N GLY A 79 -5.64 11.71 -0.07
CA GLY A 79 -4.73 12.28 0.92
C GLY A 79 -3.41 12.69 0.29
N GLY A 80 -2.77 13.70 0.88
CA GLY A 80 -1.47 14.19 0.43
C GLY A 80 -0.33 13.20 0.68
N PRO A 81 0.88 13.56 0.25
CA PRO A 81 2.08 12.81 0.58
C PRO A 81 2.24 12.64 2.09
N HIS A 82 2.50 11.41 2.53
CA HIS A 82 2.61 11.06 3.96
C HIS A 82 3.58 9.92 4.19
N LYS A 83 3.98 9.73 5.44
CA LYS A 83 4.64 8.52 5.94
C LYS A 83 3.75 7.82 6.95
N ASP A 84 3.65 6.52 6.83
CA ASP A 84 2.99 5.71 7.85
C ASP A 84 3.84 5.67 9.13
N ASP A 85 3.22 5.95 10.29
CA ASP A 85 3.83 5.64 11.58
C ASP A 85 3.74 4.13 11.84
N SER A 86 4.65 3.40 11.23
CA SER A 86 4.68 1.95 11.28
C SER A 86 6.07 1.45 11.69
N ARG A 87 6.09 0.41 12.54
CA ARG A 87 7.32 -0.38 12.80
C ARG A 87 7.68 -1.29 11.63
N ILE A 88 6.80 -1.39 10.63
CA ILE A 88 6.97 -2.19 9.43
C ILE A 88 7.54 -1.28 8.36
N THR A 89 8.59 -1.72 7.68
CA THR A 89 9.28 -0.92 6.67
C THR A 89 8.63 -1.06 5.30
N ALA A 90 8.15 -2.25 4.96
CA ALA A 90 7.50 -2.51 3.68
C ALA A 90 6.24 -3.38 3.85
N ARG A 91 5.33 -3.29 2.89
CA ARG A 91 4.12 -4.11 2.80
C ARG A 91 3.97 -4.67 1.40
N ILE A 92 3.22 -5.77 1.28
CA ILE A 92 2.78 -6.28 -0.01
C ILE A 92 1.39 -5.73 -0.29
N ASN A 93 1.24 -4.99 -1.38
CA ASN A 93 -0.04 -4.50 -1.86
C ASN A 93 -0.53 -5.37 -3.02
N VAL A 94 -1.77 -5.85 -2.91
CA VAL A 94 -2.43 -6.71 -3.90
C VAL A 94 -3.60 -5.91 -4.49
N PRO A 95 -3.63 -5.68 -5.82
CA PRO A 95 -4.74 -5.02 -6.48
C PRO A 95 -5.99 -5.90 -6.42
N ILE A 96 -7.15 -5.31 -6.08
CA ILE A 96 -8.42 -6.02 -5.95
C ILE A 96 -9.48 -5.45 -6.88
N LEU A 97 -9.57 -4.13 -6.99
CA LEU A 97 -10.58 -3.49 -7.84
C LEU A 97 -10.07 -2.14 -8.35
N ASN A 98 -10.16 -1.91 -9.66
CA ASN A 98 -9.87 -0.63 -10.32
C ASN A 98 -8.50 -0.02 -9.94
N CYS A 99 -7.46 -0.84 -9.91
CA CYS A 99 -6.11 -0.38 -9.54
C CYS A 99 -5.29 0.12 -10.74
N ASP A 100 -5.69 -0.19 -11.97
CA ASP A 100 -4.94 0.14 -13.19
C ASP A 100 -4.84 1.65 -13.46
N ASP A 101 -5.84 2.41 -13.01
CA ASP A 101 -5.90 3.86 -13.18
C ASP A 101 -5.35 4.62 -11.97
N THR A 102 -4.42 4.01 -11.24
CA THR A 102 -3.83 4.65 -10.05
C THR A 102 -2.33 4.49 -10.03
N ILE A 103 -1.66 5.55 -9.55
CA ILE A 103 -0.21 5.57 -9.36
C ILE A 103 0.09 5.79 -7.89
N THR A 104 0.95 4.95 -7.33
CA THR A 104 1.64 5.24 -6.07
C THR A 104 2.89 6.03 -6.41
N GLU A 105 3.02 7.20 -5.83
CA GLU A 105 4.12 8.14 -6.03
C GLU A 105 4.99 8.15 -4.78
N PHE A 106 6.32 8.19 -4.96
CA PHE A 106 7.31 8.33 -3.89
C PHE A 106 8.02 9.67 -4.00
N TRP A 107 8.21 10.31 -2.86
CA TRP A 107 8.66 11.68 -2.79
C TRP A 107 9.90 11.82 -1.90
N GLN A 108 10.74 12.79 -2.22
CA GLN A 108 11.83 13.23 -1.37
C GLN A 108 11.54 14.63 -0.85
N LEU A 109 11.74 14.82 0.45
CA LEU A 109 11.61 16.14 1.08
C LEU A 109 12.79 17.01 0.70
N LYS A 110 12.52 18.21 0.20
CA LYS A 110 13.55 19.22 -0.03
C LYS A 110 13.94 19.94 1.26
N PRO A 111 15.16 20.41 1.37
CA PRO A 111 15.61 21.16 2.56
C PRO A 111 14.72 22.36 2.88
N GLY A 112 14.46 22.59 4.16
CA GLY A 112 13.72 23.76 4.65
C GLY A 112 12.21 23.53 4.81
N SER A 113 11.71 22.33 4.53
CA SER A 113 10.32 21.94 4.79
C SER A 113 10.23 20.92 5.94
N GLU A 114 9.18 21.00 6.74
CA GLU A 114 8.93 20.06 7.82
C GLU A 114 7.49 19.52 7.75
N PRO A 115 7.28 18.22 8.00
CA PRO A 115 5.94 17.62 8.00
C PRO A 115 5.13 18.05 9.24
N VAL A 116 3.83 17.90 9.14
CA VAL A 116 2.91 18.04 10.25
C VAL A 116 2.49 16.66 10.76
N ILE A 117 2.58 16.43 12.07
CA ILE A 117 2.05 15.20 12.67
C ILE A 117 0.54 15.28 12.75
N LYS A 118 -0.15 14.38 12.07
CA LYS A 118 -1.60 14.21 12.12
C LYS A 118 -1.99 12.90 12.78
N THR A 119 -3.21 12.85 13.29
CA THR A 119 -3.78 11.65 13.91
C THR A 119 -5.02 11.24 13.12
N GLN A 120 -5.05 9.99 12.68
CA GLN A 120 -6.22 9.39 12.04
C GLN A 120 -7.35 9.15 13.05
N ILE A 121 -8.57 8.94 12.56
CA ILE A 121 -9.75 8.61 13.39
C ILE A 121 -9.51 7.39 14.29
N ASN A 122 -8.72 6.43 13.85
CA ASN A 122 -8.35 5.23 14.61
C ASN A 122 -7.23 5.46 15.65
N GLY A 123 -6.77 6.71 15.82
CA GLY A 123 -5.71 7.10 16.77
C GLY A 123 -4.28 6.91 16.27
N LEU A 124 -4.08 6.37 15.07
CA LEU A 124 -2.75 6.24 14.47
C LEU A 124 -2.22 7.60 14.05
N LYS A 125 -0.97 7.87 14.40
CA LYS A 125 -0.24 9.06 13.97
C LYS A 125 0.42 8.81 12.61
N TYR A 126 0.59 9.86 11.84
CA TYR A 126 1.34 9.84 10.59
C TYR A 126 1.94 11.23 10.32
N GLU A 127 3.01 11.26 9.53
CA GLU A 127 3.61 12.51 9.08
C GLU A 127 2.92 12.92 7.78
N ASP A 128 2.31 14.12 7.77
CA ASP A 128 1.67 14.72 6.59
C ASP A 128 2.61 15.75 5.96
N TYR A 129 2.88 15.57 4.68
CA TYR A 129 3.78 16.39 3.88
C TYR A 129 3.05 17.25 2.84
N ALA A 130 1.72 17.37 2.89
CA ALA A 130 0.93 18.07 1.88
C ALA A 130 1.32 19.56 1.68
N GLY A 131 1.93 20.19 2.70
CA GLY A 131 2.41 21.59 2.64
C GLY A 131 3.91 21.72 2.37
N CYS A 132 4.63 20.62 2.16
CA CYS A 132 6.07 20.60 1.99
C CYS A 132 6.50 20.76 0.53
N ASP A 133 7.72 21.27 0.31
CA ASP A 133 8.36 21.22 -1.01
C ASP A 133 8.94 19.83 -1.23
N LEU A 134 8.38 19.12 -2.21
CA LEU A 134 8.67 17.71 -2.49
C LEU A 134 9.18 17.54 -3.91
N GLU A 135 10.06 16.56 -4.10
CA GLU A 135 10.52 16.11 -5.40
C GLU A 135 10.03 14.68 -5.63
N LEU A 136 9.38 14.43 -6.78
CA LEU A 136 8.98 13.08 -7.19
C LEU A 136 10.24 12.29 -7.56
N VAL A 137 10.47 11.17 -6.87
CA VAL A 137 11.66 10.34 -7.08
C VAL A 137 11.38 9.00 -7.71
N ASP A 138 10.14 8.49 -7.54
CA ASP A 138 9.72 7.23 -8.15
C ASP A 138 8.18 7.13 -8.21
N GLN A 139 7.67 6.25 -9.07
CA GLN A 139 6.23 5.99 -9.17
C GLN A 139 5.95 4.60 -9.71
N VAL A 140 4.81 4.01 -9.29
CA VAL A 140 4.39 2.68 -9.74
C VAL A 140 2.86 2.57 -9.84
N CYS A 141 2.38 1.93 -10.90
CA CYS A 141 1.00 1.42 -10.97
C CYS A 141 0.96 0.04 -10.31
N VAL A 142 0.20 -0.11 -9.21
CA VAL A 142 0.04 -1.39 -8.51
C VAL A 142 -1.06 -2.21 -9.19
N ASN A 143 -0.76 -2.75 -10.36
CA ASN A 143 -1.64 -3.63 -11.15
C ASN A 143 -1.34 -5.13 -10.96
N GLN A 144 -0.37 -5.47 -10.14
CA GLN A 144 0.00 -6.81 -9.71
C GLN A 144 0.51 -6.74 -8.26
N PRO A 145 0.63 -7.88 -7.54
CA PRO A 145 1.17 -7.87 -6.19
C PRO A 145 2.53 -7.19 -6.15
N THR A 146 2.66 -6.16 -5.29
CA THR A 146 3.83 -5.29 -5.27
C THR A 146 4.24 -4.99 -3.83
N ILE A 147 5.53 -5.16 -3.54
CA ILE A 147 6.15 -4.69 -2.29
C ILE A 147 6.31 -3.18 -2.39
N LEU A 148 5.88 -2.43 -1.39
CA LEU A 148 6.05 -0.97 -1.30
C LEU A 148 6.77 -0.59 -0.01
N ARG A 149 7.73 0.35 -0.09
CA ARG A 149 8.35 1.01 1.07
C ARG A 149 7.40 2.03 1.68
N ILE A 150 6.62 1.64 2.66
CA ILE A 150 5.60 2.52 3.27
C ILE A 150 6.17 3.52 4.28
N ARG A 151 7.43 3.39 4.70
CA ARG A 151 8.12 4.37 5.56
C ARG A 151 8.76 5.52 4.79
N GLU A 152 8.77 5.47 3.47
CA GLU A 152 9.14 6.59 2.63
C GLU A 152 7.92 7.47 2.36
N ILE A 153 8.16 8.75 2.04
CA ILE A 153 7.06 9.67 1.70
C ILE A 153 6.37 9.15 0.45
N HIS A 154 5.09 8.85 0.54
CA HIS A 154 4.31 8.34 -0.58
C HIS A 154 2.90 8.93 -0.61
N SER A 155 2.32 8.92 -1.81
CA SER A 155 0.93 9.29 -2.06
C SER A 155 0.33 8.36 -3.11
N ILE A 156 -1.00 8.40 -3.24
CA ILE A 156 -1.70 7.70 -4.32
C ILE A 156 -2.46 8.74 -5.12
N ARG A 157 -2.34 8.67 -6.44
CA ARG A 157 -3.07 9.54 -7.37
C ARG A 157 -3.92 8.69 -8.30
N MET A 158 -5.20 9.03 -8.44
CA MET A 158 -6.08 8.44 -9.45
C MET A 158 -5.94 9.20 -10.77
N LEU A 159 -5.85 8.47 -11.87
CA LEU A 159 -5.68 9.02 -13.23
C LEU A 159 -6.98 8.98 -14.03
N GLY A 160 -7.85 8.03 -13.76
CA GLY A 160 -9.07 7.78 -14.52
C GLY A 160 -10.31 8.40 -13.89
N GLU A 161 -11.48 7.92 -14.33
CA GLU A 161 -12.77 8.32 -13.79
C GLU A 161 -12.93 7.91 -12.34
N LEU A 162 -13.74 8.68 -11.60
CA LEU A 162 -14.05 8.39 -10.21
C LEU A 162 -14.83 7.08 -10.11
N ARG A 163 -14.21 6.07 -9.55
CA ARG A 163 -14.79 4.75 -9.28
C ARG A 163 -14.11 4.14 -8.05
N PRO A 164 -14.82 3.31 -7.29
CA PRO A 164 -14.20 2.73 -6.10
C PRO A 164 -12.97 1.91 -6.48
N ARG A 165 -11.85 2.22 -5.84
CA ARG A 165 -10.60 1.45 -5.91
C ARG A 165 -10.42 0.68 -4.62
N ILE A 166 -9.98 -0.57 -4.73
CA ILE A 166 -9.64 -1.40 -3.58
C ILE A 166 -8.25 -2.00 -3.78
N THR A 167 -7.36 -1.74 -2.82
CA THR A 167 -6.09 -2.44 -2.68
C THR A 167 -6.09 -3.17 -1.35
N MET A 168 -5.76 -4.46 -1.36
CA MET A 168 -5.49 -5.20 -0.14
C MET A 168 -4.02 -5.03 0.23
N THR A 169 -3.74 -4.52 1.42
CA THR A 169 -2.37 -4.39 1.94
C THR A 169 -2.11 -5.46 3.00
N LEU A 170 -1.01 -6.16 2.84
CA LEU A 170 -0.65 -7.33 3.65
C LEU A 170 0.58 -7.04 4.50
N ARG A 171 0.45 -7.35 5.80
CA ARG A 171 1.58 -7.46 6.71
C ARG A 171 2.12 -8.87 6.65
N VAL A 172 3.40 -9.03 6.36
CA VAL A 172 4.04 -10.34 6.24
C VAL A 172 5.25 -10.47 7.17
N THR A 173 5.71 -11.70 7.37
CA THR A 173 6.96 -12.00 8.05
C THR A 173 7.77 -13.01 7.23
N PRO A 174 9.10 -12.82 7.07
CA PRO A 174 9.88 -11.64 7.47
C PRO A 174 9.40 -10.35 6.79
N ASP A 175 9.87 -9.16 7.24
CA ASP A 175 9.59 -7.89 6.56
C ASP A 175 10.19 -7.95 5.14
N PRO A 176 9.41 -7.69 4.08
CA PRO A 176 9.86 -7.87 2.70
C PRO A 176 10.84 -6.79 2.24
N VAL A 177 11.22 -5.85 3.09
CA VAL A 177 12.16 -4.75 2.78
C VAL A 177 13.49 -5.26 2.22
N HIS A 178 13.98 -6.42 2.68
CA HIS A 178 15.22 -7.02 2.18
C HIS A 178 15.19 -7.25 0.66
N LEU A 179 14.04 -7.57 0.08
CA LEU A 179 13.90 -7.71 -1.38
C LEU A 179 14.00 -6.37 -2.14
N LEU A 180 13.88 -5.25 -1.43
CA LEU A 180 14.11 -3.91 -1.96
C LEU A 180 15.57 -3.45 -1.78
N GLU A 181 16.39 -4.23 -1.07
CA GLU A 181 17.79 -3.94 -0.76
C GLU A 181 18.76 -4.81 -1.57
N GLU A 182 18.33 -5.99 -2.00
CA GLU A 182 19.17 -7.00 -2.69
C GLU A 182 19.65 -6.63 -4.12
N HIS A 183 19.22 -5.49 -4.68
CA HIS A 183 19.61 -5.08 -6.03
C HIS A 183 20.88 -4.22 -6.09
N TYR A 184 21.90 -4.58 -5.27
CA TYR A 184 23.26 -4.08 -5.39
C TYR A 184 24.24 -5.20 -5.71
N VAL A 185 23.98 -5.93 -6.78
CA VAL A 185 25.03 -6.77 -7.38
C VAL A 185 25.54 -6.03 -8.61
N ASP A 186 26.79 -5.63 -8.52
CA ASP A 186 27.56 -5.05 -9.60
C ASP A 186 27.40 -5.81 -10.91
N THR A 187 26.73 -5.20 -11.88
CA THR A 187 27.05 -5.49 -13.27
C THR A 187 28.22 -4.61 -13.66
N VAL A 188 29.39 -4.89 -13.10
CA VAL A 188 30.65 -4.49 -13.67
C VAL A 188 31.07 -5.64 -14.61
N ASN A 189 30.80 -5.46 -15.87
CA ASN A 189 31.53 -6.08 -16.97
C ASN A 189 31.85 -4.99 -18.00
#